data_8a2cc9f45af44861e0ca85ce5660aa29
#
_entry.id   8a2cc9f45af44861e0ca85ce5660aa29
#
_cell.length_a   1.000
_cell.length_b   1.000
_cell.length_c   1.000
_cell.angle_alpha   90.00
_cell.angle_beta   90.00
_cell.angle_gamma   90.00
#
_symmetry.space_group_name_H-M   'P 1'
#
loop_
_entity.id
_entity.type
_entity.pdbx_description
1 polymer ?
#
loop_
_entity_poly.entity_id
_entity_poly.type
_entity_poly.pdbx_seq_one_letter_code
_entity_poly.pdbx_strand_id
1 'polypeptide(L)'
;MAVRIRLRRVGSKKNPIWRIVVADKRSPRDGRTIETIGQYNPQTEPSTIELDEERAKHWLKHGAQPSETVATLLRTKGIAASGS
;
A
#
# COMPACT_ATOMS: atom_id res chain seq x y z
N MET A 1 -0.55 -18.65 -2.00
CA MET A 1 0.46 -17.70 -1.51
C MET A 1 -0.21 -16.57 -0.75
N ALA A 2 0.18 -16.34 0.49
CA ALA A 2 -0.39 -15.26 1.27
C ALA A 2 0.37 -13.97 1.01
N VAL A 3 -0.31 -12.99 0.43
CA VAL A 3 0.27 -11.72 0.03
C VAL A 3 -0.46 -10.59 0.75
N ARG A 4 0.28 -9.61 1.22
CA ARG A 4 -0.28 -8.43 1.87
C ARG A 4 0.13 -7.15 1.17
N ILE A 5 -0.79 -6.19 1.17
CA ILE A 5 -0.51 -4.82 0.73
C ILE A 5 -0.38 -3.98 1.99
N ARG A 6 0.77 -3.38 2.19
CA ARG A 6 1.04 -2.62 3.42
C ARG A 6 1.88 -1.39 3.13
N LEU A 7 1.98 -0.51 4.12
CA LEU A 7 2.82 0.68 4.03
C LEU A 7 4.21 0.38 4.56
N ARG A 8 5.21 0.87 3.84
CA ARG A 8 6.59 0.82 4.26
C ARG A 8 7.11 2.24 4.40
N ARG A 9 7.66 2.57 5.57
CA ARG A 9 8.22 3.87 5.81
C ARG A 9 9.54 4.03 5.07
N VAL A 10 9.67 5.14 4.33
CA VAL A 10 10.90 5.53 3.66
C VAL A 10 11.14 7.02 3.92
N GLY A 11 12.31 7.51 3.58
CA GLY A 11 12.65 8.91 3.78
C GLY A 11 13.35 9.17 5.11
N SER A 12 13.49 10.44 5.47
CA SER A 12 14.19 10.83 6.69
C SER A 12 13.24 10.85 7.91
N LYS A 13 13.82 10.96 9.11
CA LYS A 13 13.04 11.07 10.34
C LYS A 13 12.12 12.30 10.33
N LYS A 14 12.56 13.37 9.68
CA LYS A 14 11.79 14.62 9.64
C LYS A 14 10.77 14.65 8.51
N ASN A 15 10.97 13.85 7.47
CA ASN A 15 10.08 13.80 6.32
C ASN A 15 9.73 12.35 5.98
N PRO A 16 8.92 11.69 6.81
CA PRO A 16 8.53 10.31 6.52
C PRO A 16 7.61 10.27 5.29
N ILE A 17 7.94 9.38 4.38
CA ILE A 17 7.11 9.07 3.23
C ILE A 17 6.78 7.58 3.32
N TRP A 18 5.56 7.22 3.01
CA TRP A 18 5.12 5.84 3.07
C TRP A 18 4.94 5.30 1.67
N ARG A 19 5.53 4.15 1.40
CA ARG A 19 5.29 3.45 0.14
C ARG A 19 4.25 2.37 0.34
N ILE A 20 3.35 2.26 -0.61
CA ILE A 20 2.36 1.19 -0.63
C ILE A 20 2.98 0.03 -1.35
N VAL A 21 3.25 -1.06 -0.62
CA VAL A 21 4.01 -2.19 -1.14
C VAL A 21 3.22 -3.48 -1.03
N VAL A 22 3.50 -4.38 -1.95
CA VAL A 22 2.98 -5.74 -1.93
C VAL A 22 4.09 -6.64 -1.45
N ALA A 23 3.84 -7.42 -0.41
CA ALA A 23 4.85 -8.28 0.18
C ALA A 23 4.25 -9.60 0.62
N ASP A 24 5.09 -10.62 0.72
CA ASP A 24 4.68 -11.91 1.27
C ASP A 24 4.35 -11.74 2.75
N LYS A 25 3.24 -12.34 3.19
CA LYS A 25 2.81 -12.30 4.59
C LYS A 25 3.89 -12.75 5.55
N ARG A 26 4.74 -13.68 5.13
CA ARG A 26 5.81 -14.24 5.96
C ARG A 26 7.03 -13.36 6.05
N SER A 27 7.17 -12.39 5.14
CA SER A 27 8.32 -11.50 5.16
C SER A 27 8.24 -10.54 6.33
N PRO A 28 9.37 -10.24 7.00
CA PRO A 28 9.40 -9.19 8.00
C PRO A 28 8.98 -7.85 7.40
N ARG A 29 8.57 -6.94 8.26
CA ARG A 29 8.15 -5.60 7.85
C ARG A 29 9.19 -4.91 6.95
N ASP A 30 10.48 -5.12 7.23
CA ASP A 30 11.58 -4.54 6.45
C ASP A 30 12.16 -5.55 5.45
N GLY A 31 11.44 -6.64 5.21
CA GLY A 31 11.87 -7.67 4.28
C GLY A 31 11.58 -7.33 2.83
N ARG A 32 11.74 -8.34 1.98
CA ARG A 32 11.56 -8.16 0.55
C ARG A 32 10.16 -7.72 0.17
N THR A 33 10.12 -6.72 -0.69
CA THR A 33 8.90 -6.25 -1.32
C THR A 33 8.76 -6.91 -2.67
N ILE A 34 7.59 -7.45 -2.97
CA ILE A 34 7.30 -8.03 -4.28
C ILE A 34 7.18 -6.91 -5.31
N GLU A 35 6.44 -5.87 -4.96
CA GLU A 35 6.19 -4.76 -5.87
C GLU A 35 5.81 -3.53 -5.06
N THR A 36 6.23 -2.36 -5.53
CA THR A 36 5.76 -1.08 -4.98
C THR A 36 4.69 -0.56 -5.91
N ILE A 37 3.48 -0.36 -5.38
CA ILE A 37 2.32 0.04 -6.20
C ILE A 37 1.87 1.48 -5.95
N GLY A 38 2.52 2.18 -5.05
CA GLY A 38 2.17 3.57 -4.80
C GLY A 38 2.96 4.16 -3.66
N GLN A 39 2.62 5.40 -3.32
CA GLN A 39 3.21 6.08 -2.19
C GLN A 39 2.20 7.03 -1.56
N TYR A 40 2.40 7.30 -0.28
CA TYR A 40 1.56 8.19 0.50
C TYR A 40 2.43 9.19 1.24
N ASN A 41 2.14 10.47 1.05
CA ASN A 41 2.84 11.55 1.74
C ASN A 41 1.82 12.34 2.56
N PRO A 42 1.80 12.15 3.90
CA PRO A 42 0.84 12.85 4.75
C PRO A 42 1.23 14.30 5.04
N GLN A 43 2.43 14.72 4.65
CA GLN A 43 2.92 16.07 4.95
C GLN A 43 2.45 17.13 3.99
N THR A 44 1.97 16.75 2.82
CA THR A 44 1.42 17.71 1.87
C THR A 44 -0.01 18.07 2.25
N GLU A 45 -0.46 19.24 1.83
CA GLU A 45 -1.84 19.68 2.05
C GLU A 45 -2.53 19.93 0.70
N PRO A 46 -3.52 19.11 0.33
CA PRO A 46 -3.94 17.86 1.00
C PRO A 46 -2.90 16.75 0.90
N SER A 47 -3.03 15.72 1.72
CA SER A 47 -2.13 14.57 1.67
C SER A 47 -2.09 13.98 0.26
N THR A 48 -0.89 13.72 -0.23
CA THR A 48 -0.72 13.16 -1.57
C THR A 48 -0.73 11.64 -1.51
N ILE A 49 -1.62 11.04 -2.28
CA ILE A 49 -1.69 9.58 -2.44
C ILE A 49 -1.50 9.29 -3.92
N GLU A 50 -0.39 8.65 -4.25
CA GLU A 50 -0.13 8.16 -5.60
C GLU A 50 -0.26 6.65 -5.58
N LEU A 51 -1.10 6.11 -6.44
CA LEU A 51 -1.39 4.69 -6.45
C LEU A 51 -1.60 4.21 -7.88
N ASP A 52 -0.93 3.12 -8.22
CA ASP A 52 -1.21 2.42 -9.46
C ASP A 52 -2.47 1.59 -9.26
N GLU A 53 -3.60 2.14 -9.69
CA GLU A 53 -4.89 1.51 -9.49
C GLU A 53 -5.00 0.14 -10.17
N GLU A 54 -4.41 0.00 -11.34
CA GLU A 54 -4.45 -1.28 -12.05
C GLU A 54 -3.73 -2.37 -11.28
N ARG A 55 -2.54 -2.05 -10.76
CA ARG A 55 -1.77 -3.02 -9.98
C ARG A 55 -2.44 -3.32 -8.65
N ALA A 56 -3.00 -2.31 -8.00
CA ALA A 56 -3.75 -2.53 -6.77
C ALA A 56 -4.92 -3.48 -7.00
N LYS A 57 -5.69 -3.24 -8.03
CA LYS A 57 -6.82 -4.10 -8.38
C LYS A 57 -6.36 -5.51 -8.74
N HIS A 58 -5.24 -5.62 -9.46
CA HIS A 58 -4.66 -6.91 -9.82
C HIS A 58 -4.36 -7.73 -8.56
N TRP A 59 -3.66 -7.14 -7.60
CA TRP A 59 -3.30 -7.84 -6.37
C TRP A 59 -4.50 -8.17 -5.50
N LEU A 60 -5.46 -7.25 -5.40
CA LEU A 60 -6.70 -7.51 -4.65
C LEU A 60 -7.49 -8.66 -5.28
N LYS A 61 -7.55 -8.70 -6.61
CA LYS A 61 -8.21 -9.77 -7.34
C LYS A 61 -7.55 -11.12 -7.07
N HIS A 62 -6.23 -11.12 -6.84
CA HIS A 62 -5.48 -12.33 -6.56
C HIS A 62 -5.42 -12.66 -5.07
N GLY A 63 -6.22 -12.01 -4.26
CA GLY A 63 -6.36 -12.34 -2.85
C GLY A 63 -5.41 -11.61 -1.90
N ALA A 64 -4.71 -10.59 -2.37
CA ALA A 64 -3.85 -9.79 -1.49
C ALA A 64 -4.69 -9.10 -0.43
N GLN A 65 -4.22 -9.11 0.81
CA GLN A 65 -4.93 -8.52 1.94
C GLN A 65 -4.31 -7.17 2.30
N PRO A 66 -5.05 -6.05 2.17
CA PRO A 66 -4.55 -4.75 2.57
C PRO A 66 -4.59 -4.60 4.09
N SER A 67 -3.60 -3.87 4.63
CA SER A 67 -3.66 -3.47 6.03
C SER A 67 -4.80 -2.45 6.21
N GLU A 68 -5.19 -2.18 7.46
CA GLU A 68 -6.26 -1.21 7.72
C GLU A 68 -5.96 0.16 7.11
N THR A 69 -4.73 0.64 7.26
CA THR A 69 -4.34 1.94 6.70
C THR A 69 -4.43 1.92 5.18
N VAL A 70 -3.92 0.86 4.55
CA VAL A 70 -3.99 0.73 3.09
C VAL A 70 -5.44 0.62 2.63
N ALA A 71 -6.27 -0.13 3.35
CA ALA A 71 -7.69 -0.23 3.01
C ALA A 71 -8.37 1.14 3.02
N THR A 72 -8.03 1.98 4.00
CA THR A 72 -8.54 3.35 4.07
C THR A 72 -8.08 4.18 2.88
N LEU A 73 -6.80 4.07 2.52
CA LEU A 73 -6.26 4.78 1.36
C LEU A 73 -6.92 4.32 0.05
N LEU A 74 -7.16 3.02 -0.08
CA LEU A 74 -7.83 2.48 -1.25
C LEU A 74 -9.26 3.02 -1.37
N ARG A 75 -9.99 3.10 -0.26
CA ARG A 75 -11.33 3.68 -0.26
C ARG A 75 -11.30 5.14 -0.69
N THR A 76 -10.31 5.90 -0.22
CA THR A 76 -10.13 7.29 -0.60
C THR A 76 -9.97 7.43 -2.10
N LYS A 77 -9.32 6.45 -2.74
CA LYS A 77 -9.15 6.41 -4.19
C LYS A 77 -10.32 5.74 -4.93
N GLY A 78 -11.34 5.30 -4.20
CA GLY A 78 -12.49 4.65 -4.80
C GLY A 78 -12.29 3.19 -5.19
N ILE A 79 -11.29 2.53 -4.60
CA ILE A 79 -10.99 1.13 -4.88
C ILE A 79 -11.53 0.26 -3.75
N ALA A 80 -12.32 -0.76 -4.10
CA ALA A 80 -12.83 -1.68 -3.09
C ALA A 80 -11.72 -2.63 -2.60
N ALA A 81 -11.51 -2.64 -1.29
CA ALA A 81 -10.43 -3.41 -0.68
C ALA A 81 -10.71 -4.91 -0.63
N SER A 82 -11.93 -5.33 -0.75
CA SER A 82 -12.31 -6.73 -0.55
C SER A 82 -12.76 -7.45 -1.81
N GLY A 83 -12.60 -6.86 -2.96
CA GLY A 83 -13.02 -7.50 -4.21
C GLY A 83 -14.52 -7.71 -4.35
N SER A 84 -15.28 -7.16 -3.46
CA SER A 84 -16.73 -7.22 -3.49
C SER A 84 -17.32 -5.94 -4.06
#